data_ead307de6706ece859a578e523f69984
#
_entry.id   ead307de6706ece859a578e523f69984
#
_cell.length_a   1.000
_cell.length_b   1.000
_cell.length_c   1.000
_cell.angle_alpha   90.00
_cell.angle_beta   90.00
_cell.angle_gamma   90.00
#
_symmetry.space_group_name_H-M   'P 1'
#
loop_
_entity.id
_entity.type
_entity.pdbx_description
1 polymer ?
#
loop_
_entity_poly.entity_id
_entity_poly.type
_entity_poly.pdbx_seq_one_letter_code
_entity_poly.pdbx_strand_id
1 'polypeptide(L)'
;IFNKKGINFQKPTKTVELLSTFIEKKSKMLFGNDWFGDNLDKEQIKKFIMKYFTHVWLRFFKLQIPFLIRHRNTFNDLETWIVWGNIAISHQYYLHKLNTQNLIKEPVTFTNYYESVTAVKVNRGINASSIADISSIPRATVIRKLKWLVKSSVIKKNKNLEYQMRSSGKMNKEIGKNFMLNQNYVAEFLTDIFDYMKNSNFKI
;
A
#
# COMPACT_ATOMS: atom_id res chain seq x y z
N ILE A 1 6.40 -16.93 25.47
CA ILE A 1 7.36 -16.12 26.24
C ILE A 1 8.35 -15.58 25.23
N PHE A 2 8.23 -14.30 24.87
CA PHE A 2 9.12 -13.68 23.88
C PHE A 2 10.43 -13.28 24.56
N ASN A 3 11.54 -13.76 24.02
CA ASN A 3 12.88 -13.37 24.50
C ASN A 3 13.11 -11.88 24.17
N LYS A 4 13.22 -11.03 25.22
CA LYS A 4 13.41 -9.59 25.09
C LYS A 4 14.65 -9.18 24.29
N LYS A 5 15.62 -10.05 24.10
CA LYS A 5 16.85 -9.84 23.35
C LYS A 5 16.86 -10.45 21.94
N GLY A 6 15.81 -11.13 21.52
CA GLY A 6 15.75 -11.80 20.23
C GLY A 6 15.18 -10.92 19.10
N ILE A 7 15.54 -11.25 17.88
CA ILE A 7 15.07 -10.60 16.63
C ILE A 7 13.54 -10.51 16.57
N ASN A 8 12.83 -11.47 17.17
CA ASN A 8 11.37 -11.53 17.18
C ASN A 8 10.72 -10.45 18.06
N PHE A 9 11.43 -9.86 19.02
CA PHE A 9 10.90 -8.78 19.85
C PHE A 9 11.00 -7.41 19.17
N GLN A 10 12.02 -7.18 18.36
CA GLN A 10 12.20 -5.90 17.65
C GLN A 10 11.21 -5.72 16.49
N LYS A 11 10.80 -6.80 15.82
CA LYS A 11 9.85 -6.75 14.70
C LYS A 11 8.48 -6.18 15.08
N PRO A 12 7.80 -6.65 16.15
CA PRO A 12 6.55 -6.04 16.59
C PRO A 12 6.68 -4.55 16.91
N THR A 13 7.76 -4.14 17.57
CA THR A 13 8.02 -2.73 17.91
C THR A 13 8.12 -1.87 16.65
N LYS A 14 8.88 -2.32 15.64
CA LYS A 14 8.99 -1.62 14.35
C LYS A 14 7.65 -1.54 13.63
N THR A 15 6.86 -2.62 13.68
CA THR A 15 5.50 -2.63 13.09
C THR A 15 4.58 -1.66 13.81
N VAL A 16 4.63 -1.56 15.14
CA VAL A 16 3.88 -0.57 15.92
C VAL A 16 4.27 0.86 15.54
N GLU A 17 5.55 1.14 15.34
CA GLU A 17 6.01 2.45 14.89
C GLU A 17 5.50 2.82 13.49
N LEU A 18 5.59 1.88 12.56
CA LEU A 18 5.08 2.08 11.20
C LEU A 18 3.55 2.26 11.20
N LEU A 19 2.84 1.46 11.98
CA LEU A 19 1.39 1.56 12.12
C LEU A 19 0.98 2.88 12.76
N SER A 20 1.68 3.34 13.79
CA SER A 20 1.43 4.65 14.42
C SER A 20 1.60 5.80 13.43
N THR A 21 2.68 5.76 12.64
CA THR A 21 2.93 6.75 11.59
C THR A 21 1.86 6.71 10.49
N PHE A 22 1.41 5.51 10.11
CA PHE A 22 0.36 5.34 9.11
C PHE A 22 -0.96 5.94 9.61
N ILE A 23 -1.37 5.61 10.85
CA ILE A 23 -2.61 6.11 11.46
C ILE A 23 -2.56 7.62 11.58
N GLU A 24 -1.45 8.20 12.11
CA GLU A 24 -1.29 9.65 12.21
C GLU A 24 -1.44 10.36 10.88
N LYS A 25 -0.68 9.94 9.87
CA LYS A 25 -0.73 10.57 8.55
C LYS A 25 -2.09 10.42 7.88
N LYS A 26 -2.74 9.28 8.03
CA LYS A 26 -4.06 9.05 7.46
C LYS A 26 -5.16 9.80 8.20
N SER A 27 -5.08 9.91 9.52
CA SER A 27 -6.04 10.72 10.29
C SER A 27 -5.98 12.19 9.89
N LYS A 28 -4.79 12.77 9.83
CA LYS A 28 -4.59 14.16 9.39
C LYS A 28 -5.09 14.40 7.96
N MET A 29 -4.89 13.43 7.08
CA MET A 29 -5.34 13.52 5.69
C MET A 29 -6.87 13.43 5.53
N LEU A 30 -7.54 12.58 6.33
CA LEU A 30 -8.97 12.29 6.19
C LEU A 30 -9.85 13.24 7.00
N PHE A 31 -9.39 13.68 8.14
CA PHE A 31 -10.22 14.36 9.16
C PHE A 31 -9.69 15.75 9.55
N GLY A 32 -8.55 16.16 9.00
CA GLY A 32 -7.88 17.37 9.47
C GLY A 32 -7.41 17.23 10.93
N ASN A 33 -7.21 18.36 11.60
CA ASN A 33 -6.79 18.38 13.01
C ASN A 33 -7.98 18.33 13.99
N ASP A 34 -9.22 18.44 13.50
CA ASP A 34 -10.39 18.77 14.33
C ASP A 34 -11.04 17.57 15.02
N TRP A 35 -10.81 16.33 14.54
CA TRP A 35 -11.53 15.18 15.09
C TRP A 35 -11.06 14.76 16.49
N PHE A 36 -9.77 14.86 16.78
CA PHE A 36 -9.17 14.44 18.06
C PHE A 36 -8.52 15.59 18.84
N GLY A 37 -8.70 16.83 18.38
CA GLY A 37 -7.97 17.98 18.88
C GLY A 37 -6.51 18.00 18.39
N ASP A 38 -5.81 19.08 18.72
CA ASP A 38 -4.45 19.34 18.21
C ASP A 38 -3.36 18.38 18.70
N ASN A 39 -3.69 17.42 19.56
CA ASN A 39 -2.74 16.61 20.31
C ASN A 39 -2.55 15.17 19.83
N LEU A 40 -3.24 14.73 18.77
CA LEU A 40 -3.07 13.36 18.27
C LEU A 40 -1.80 13.25 17.40
N ASP A 41 -0.68 13.01 18.06
CA ASP A 41 0.59 12.74 17.41
C ASP A 41 0.93 11.25 17.36
N LYS A 42 2.00 10.92 16.65
CA LYS A 42 2.52 9.57 16.52
C LYS A 42 2.77 8.89 17.87
N GLU A 43 3.30 9.61 18.87
CA GLU A 43 3.66 9.04 20.16
C GLU A 43 2.44 8.72 21.00
N GLN A 44 1.39 9.52 20.92
CA GLN A 44 0.09 9.24 21.53
C GLN A 44 -0.55 7.99 20.93
N ILE A 45 -0.54 7.89 19.60
CA ILE A 45 -1.05 6.70 18.88
C ILE A 45 -0.24 5.46 19.26
N LYS A 46 1.08 5.58 19.37
CA LYS A 46 1.97 4.48 19.79
C LYS A 46 1.65 4.00 21.21
N LYS A 47 1.49 4.92 22.15
CA LYS A 47 1.06 4.60 23.54
C LYS A 47 -0.28 3.88 23.55
N PHE A 48 -1.25 4.36 22.75
CA PHE A 48 -2.56 3.72 22.63
C PHE A 48 -2.43 2.28 22.08
N ILE A 49 -1.71 2.09 20.98
CA ILE A 49 -1.49 0.76 20.39
C ILE A 49 -0.82 -0.18 21.40
N MET A 50 0.18 0.27 22.13
CA MET A 50 0.87 -0.54 23.15
C MET A 50 -0.06 -0.92 24.31
N LYS A 51 -0.88 0.00 24.78
CA LYS A 51 -1.83 -0.23 25.87
C LYS A 51 -2.94 -1.21 25.46
N TYR A 52 -3.46 -1.08 24.25
CA TYR A 52 -4.58 -1.88 23.73
C TYR A 52 -4.14 -2.84 22.62
N PHE A 53 -2.92 -3.36 22.71
CA PHE A 53 -2.26 -4.14 21.67
C PHE A 53 -3.13 -5.22 21.06
N THR A 54 -3.75 -6.07 21.89
CA THR A 54 -4.58 -7.20 21.42
C THR A 54 -5.77 -6.74 20.57
N HIS A 55 -6.45 -5.66 20.97
CA HIS A 55 -7.59 -5.13 20.23
C HIS A 55 -7.17 -4.50 18.91
N VAL A 56 -6.09 -3.72 18.92
CA VAL A 56 -5.56 -3.09 17.69
C VAL A 56 -5.05 -4.17 16.73
N TRP A 57 -4.35 -5.18 17.24
CA TRP A 57 -3.76 -6.25 16.44
C TRP A 57 -4.83 -7.13 15.78
N LEU A 58 -5.90 -7.43 16.50
CA LEU A 58 -7.05 -8.15 15.92
C LEU A 58 -7.65 -7.39 14.72
N ARG A 59 -7.83 -6.06 14.86
CA ARG A 59 -8.36 -5.23 13.77
C ARG A 59 -7.38 -5.14 12.60
N PHE A 60 -6.11 -5.02 12.90
CA PHE A 60 -5.06 -5.03 11.88
C PHE A 60 -5.06 -6.36 11.08
N PHE A 61 -5.21 -7.51 11.72
CA PHE A 61 -5.33 -8.77 11.01
C PHE A 61 -6.61 -8.91 10.20
N LYS A 62 -7.73 -8.35 10.66
CA LYS A 62 -8.96 -8.28 9.87
C LYS A 62 -8.77 -7.49 8.56
N LEU A 63 -7.92 -6.46 8.56
CA LEU A 63 -7.51 -5.75 7.35
C LEU A 63 -6.50 -6.58 6.55
N GLN A 64 -5.42 -7.04 7.17
CA GLN A 64 -4.25 -7.58 6.49
C GLN A 64 -4.52 -8.94 5.83
N ILE A 65 -5.21 -9.85 6.50
CA ILE A 65 -5.40 -11.22 5.99
C ILE A 65 -6.23 -11.23 4.70
N PRO A 66 -7.43 -10.61 4.61
CA PRO A 66 -8.19 -10.56 3.37
C PRO A 66 -7.43 -9.81 2.25
N PHE A 67 -6.67 -8.78 2.60
CA PHE A 67 -5.82 -8.06 1.65
C PHE A 67 -4.78 -8.99 1.00
N LEU A 68 -4.03 -9.74 1.80
CA LEU A 68 -3.01 -10.67 1.29
C LEU A 68 -3.61 -11.82 0.48
N ILE A 69 -4.75 -12.38 0.91
CA ILE A 69 -5.46 -13.44 0.19
C ILE A 69 -5.89 -12.95 -1.20
N ARG A 70 -6.50 -11.76 -1.30
CA ARG A 70 -6.90 -11.19 -2.58
C ARG A 70 -5.72 -11.01 -3.52
N HIS A 71 -4.63 -10.40 -3.03
CA HIS A 71 -3.44 -10.20 -3.86
C HIS A 71 -2.80 -11.51 -4.30
N ARG A 72 -2.72 -12.50 -3.40
CA ARG A 72 -2.25 -13.84 -3.77
C ARG A 72 -3.12 -14.46 -4.88
N ASN A 73 -4.45 -14.36 -4.76
CA ASN A 73 -5.37 -14.93 -5.75
C ASN A 73 -5.27 -14.23 -7.10
N THR A 74 -5.15 -12.90 -7.11
CA THR A 74 -5.04 -12.10 -8.34
C THR A 74 -3.70 -12.31 -9.05
N PHE A 75 -2.60 -12.43 -8.30
CA PHE A 75 -1.24 -12.48 -8.85
C PHE A 75 -0.59 -13.86 -8.79
N ASN A 76 -1.33 -14.93 -8.46
CA ASN A 76 -0.90 -16.31 -8.19
C ASN A 76 -0.01 -16.47 -6.94
N ASP A 77 0.77 -15.47 -6.58
CA ASP A 77 1.60 -15.45 -5.38
C ASP A 77 1.96 -14.01 -4.97
N LEU A 78 2.41 -13.85 -3.73
CA LEU A 78 2.74 -12.52 -3.18
C LEU A 78 4.02 -11.92 -3.75
N GLU A 79 4.99 -12.74 -4.21
CA GLU A 79 6.19 -12.20 -4.85
C GLU A 79 5.83 -11.52 -6.19
N THR A 80 4.91 -12.12 -6.97
CA THR A 80 4.41 -11.52 -8.21
C THR A 80 3.71 -10.21 -7.94
N TRP A 81 2.91 -10.14 -6.86
CA TRP A 81 2.30 -8.89 -6.42
C TRP A 81 3.34 -7.84 -6.01
N ILE A 82 4.40 -8.23 -5.27
CA ILE A 82 5.50 -7.32 -4.89
C ILE A 82 6.22 -6.78 -6.14
N VAL A 83 6.52 -7.65 -7.11
CA VAL A 83 7.15 -7.24 -8.38
C VAL A 83 6.27 -6.25 -9.13
N TRP A 84 4.96 -6.52 -9.24
CA TRP A 84 3.99 -5.59 -9.84
C TRP A 84 3.92 -4.28 -9.05
N GLY A 85 3.90 -4.34 -7.72
CA GLY A 85 3.84 -3.18 -6.82
C GLY A 85 4.99 -2.21 -7.04
N ASN A 86 6.21 -2.71 -7.26
CA ASN A 86 7.37 -1.85 -7.57
C ASN A 86 7.18 -1.09 -8.90
N ILE A 87 6.57 -1.74 -9.90
CA ILE A 87 6.26 -1.09 -11.18
C ILE A 87 5.17 -0.03 -10.98
N ALA A 88 4.12 -0.36 -10.21
CA ALA A 88 3.03 0.56 -9.91
C ALA A 88 3.50 1.80 -9.12
N ILE A 89 4.36 1.62 -8.12
CA ILE A 89 4.96 2.72 -7.34
C ILE A 89 5.83 3.60 -8.24
N SER A 90 6.68 3.00 -9.08
CA SER A 90 7.48 3.73 -10.05
C SER A 90 6.62 4.56 -11.00
N HIS A 91 5.52 3.97 -11.50
CA HIS A 91 4.57 4.67 -12.36
C HIS A 91 3.91 5.85 -11.63
N GLN A 92 3.44 5.66 -10.41
CA GLN A 92 2.84 6.72 -9.60
C GLN A 92 3.81 7.85 -9.27
N TYR A 93 5.07 7.53 -9.02
CA TYR A 93 6.12 8.54 -8.82
C TYR A 93 6.25 9.48 -10.03
N TYR A 94 6.27 8.90 -11.24
CA TYR A 94 6.30 9.71 -12.46
C TYR A 94 5.03 10.53 -12.67
N LEU A 95 3.87 9.97 -12.36
CA LEU A 95 2.60 10.71 -12.41
C LEU A 95 2.59 11.88 -11.44
N HIS A 96 3.04 11.67 -10.21
CA HIS A 96 3.15 12.75 -9.23
C HIS A 96 4.04 13.88 -9.73
N LYS A 97 5.19 13.53 -10.31
CA LYS A 97 6.09 14.51 -10.94
C LYS A 97 5.43 15.27 -12.09
N LEU A 98 4.65 14.59 -12.94
CA LEU A 98 3.90 15.23 -14.03
C LEU A 98 2.78 16.14 -13.50
N ASN A 99 2.09 15.73 -12.44
CA ASN A 99 1.05 16.53 -11.81
C ASN A 99 1.60 17.81 -11.17
N THR A 100 2.74 17.72 -10.47
CA THR A 100 3.43 18.90 -9.92
C THR A 100 3.89 19.87 -10.99
N GLN A 101 4.01 19.42 -12.24
CA GLN A 101 4.31 20.25 -13.40
C GLN A 101 3.03 20.74 -14.14
N ASN A 102 1.83 20.53 -13.55
CA ASN A 102 0.53 20.84 -14.14
C ASN A 102 0.30 20.20 -15.54
N LEU A 103 0.90 19.03 -15.77
CA LEU A 103 0.75 18.29 -17.03
C LEU A 103 -0.47 17.36 -17.03
N ILE A 104 -1.07 17.09 -15.85
CA ILE A 104 -2.30 16.30 -15.72
C ILE A 104 -3.44 17.30 -15.51
N LYS A 105 -4.32 17.41 -16.51
CA LYS A 105 -5.43 18.38 -16.54
C LYS A 105 -6.74 17.83 -15.96
N GLU A 106 -6.89 16.51 -15.91
CA GLU A 106 -8.14 15.85 -15.49
C GLU A 106 -8.10 15.51 -14.00
N PRO A 107 -9.15 15.83 -13.23
CA PRO A 107 -9.24 15.41 -11.85
C PRO A 107 -9.38 13.89 -11.78
N VAL A 108 -8.51 13.23 -11.03
CA VAL A 108 -8.59 11.80 -10.77
C VAL A 108 -9.53 11.56 -9.60
N THR A 109 -10.69 10.97 -9.87
CA THR A 109 -11.66 10.61 -8.84
C THR A 109 -11.32 9.25 -8.21
N PHE A 110 -11.85 9.00 -7.00
CA PHE A 110 -11.65 7.73 -6.33
C PHE A 110 -12.13 6.52 -7.15
N THR A 111 -13.26 6.66 -7.83
CA THR A 111 -13.89 5.59 -8.63
C THR A 111 -13.13 5.24 -9.91
N ASN A 112 -12.48 6.22 -10.53
CA ASN A 112 -11.71 6.01 -11.76
C ASN A 112 -10.19 6.03 -11.53
N TYR A 113 -9.75 6.11 -10.26
CA TYR A 113 -8.34 6.28 -9.92
C TYR A 113 -7.43 5.29 -10.63
N TYR A 114 -7.72 3.99 -10.54
CA TYR A 114 -6.86 2.98 -11.13
C TYR A 114 -6.78 3.08 -12.65
N GLU A 115 -7.91 3.29 -13.31
CA GLU A 115 -7.98 3.43 -14.76
C GLU A 115 -7.30 4.72 -15.22
N SER A 116 -7.57 5.83 -14.56
CA SER A 116 -6.95 7.13 -14.87
C SER A 116 -5.43 7.09 -14.71
N VAL A 117 -4.96 6.54 -13.59
CA VAL A 117 -3.52 6.42 -13.30
C VAL A 117 -2.81 5.54 -14.33
N THR A 118 -3.41 4.41 -14.74
CA THR A 118 -2.78 3.48 -15.69
C THR A 118 -2.92 3.94 -17.15
N ALA A 119 -3.87 4.82 -17.45
CA ALA A 119 -4.08 5.37 -18.80
C ALA A 119 -3.00 6.39 -19.19
N VAL A 120 -2.41 7.08 -18.21
CA VAL A 120 -1.37 8.08 -18.48
C VAL A 120 -0.11 7.42 -19.03
N LYS A 121 0.33 7.88 -20.20
CA LYS A 121 1.58 7.42 -20.81
C LYS A 121 2.76 8.02 -20.06
N VAL A 122 3.55 7.18 -19.43
CA VAL A 122 4.85 7.55 -18.87
C VAL A 122 5.97 7.06 -19.79
N ASN A 123 7.00 7.89 -20.00
CA ASN A 123 8.11 7.56 -20.90
C ASN A 123 9.17 6.68 -20.24
N ARG A 124 9.16 6.61 -18.92
CA ARG A 124 10.10 5.83 -18.11
C ARG A 124 9.40 4.69 -17.39
N GLY A 125 10.14 3.64 -17.12
CA GLY A 125 9.73 2.48 -16.33
C GLY A 125 10.82 2.08 -15.35
N ILE A 126 10.70 0.90 -14.79
CA ILE A 126 11.69 0.31 -13.88
C ILE A 126 12.25 -0.97 -14.50
N ASN A 127 13.55 -1.21 -14.40
CA ASN A 127 14.18 -2.41 -14.90
C ASN A 127 14.20 -3.56 -13.88
N ALA A 128 14.48 -4.79 -14.34
CA ALA A 128 14.43 -5.99 -13.50
C ALA A 128 15.47 -5.98 -12.37
N SER A 129 16.65 -5.37 -12.58
CA SER A 129 17.69 -5.29 -11.54
C SER A 129 17.26 -4.39 -10.41
N SER A 130 16.75 -3.19 -10.72
CA SER A 130 16.22 -2.28 -9.71
C SER A 130 15.06 -2.89 -8.89
N ILE A 131 14.17 -3.67 -9.54
CA ILE A 131 13.11 -4.38 -8.83
C ILE A 131 13.73 -5.43 -7.88
N ALA A 132 14.73 -6.19 -8.32
CA ALA A 132 15.39 -7.18 -7.48
C ALA A 132 16.07 -6.54 -6.27
N ASP A 133 16.78 -5.44 -6.47
CA ASP A 133 17.47 -4.70 -5.40
C ASP A 133 16.49 -4.16 -4.36
N ILE A 134 15.38 -3.53 -4.81
CA ILE A 134 14.36 -2.96 -3.92
C ILE A 134 13.60 -4.04 -3.14
N SER A 135 13.22 -5.13 -3.83
CA SER A 135 12.36 -6.17 -3.25
C SER A 135 13.12 -7.26 -2.51
N SER A 136 14.44 -7.33 -2.66
CA SER A 136 15.28 -8.44 -2.18
C SER A 136 14.85 -9.81 -2.75
N ILE A 137 14.12 -9.82 -3.88
CA ILE A 137 13.77 -11.03 -4.62
C ILE A 137 14.88 -11.34 -5.61
N PRO A 138 15.38 -12.59 -5.70
CA PRO A 138 16.42 -12.95 -6.65
C PRO A 138 16.07 -12.54 -8.07
N ARG A 139 17.02 -11.93 -8.81
CA ARG A 139 16.80 -11.37 -10.15
C ARG A 139 16.19 -12.37 -11.13
N ALA A 140 16.61 -13.64 -11.06
CA ALA A 140 16.04 -14.71 -11.91
C ALA A 140 14.53 -14.89 -11.63
N THR A 141 14.12 -14.86 -10.37
CA THR A 141 12.71 -14.91 -9.96
C THR A 141 11.96 -13.68 -10.46
N VAL A 142 12.51 -12.48 -10.27
CA VAL A 142 11.92 -11.23 -10.80
C VAL A 142 11.66 -11.34 -12.30
N ILE A 143 12.65 -11.79 -13.09
CA ILE A 143 12.49 -11.95 -14.55
C ILE A 143 11.35 -12.94 -14.88
N ARG A 144 11.23 -14.05 -14.16
CA ARG A 144 10.15 -15.02 -14.35
C ARG A 144 8.78 -14.39 -14.07
N LYS A 145 8.65 -13.63 -12.97
CA LYS A 145 7.42 -12.93 -12.60
C LYS A 145 7.06 -11.83 -13.61
N LEU A 146 8.04 -11.08 -14.08
CA LEU A 146 7.86 -10.06 -15.12
C LEU A 146 7.36 -10.66 -16.44
N LYS A 147 7.88 -11.82 -16.86
CA LYS A 147 7.38 -12.54 -18.04
C LYS A 147 5.91 -12.91 -17.89
N TRP A 148 5.51 -13.40 -16.71
CA TRP A 148 4.11 -13.72 -16.42
C TRP A 148 3.22 -12.47 -16.45
N LEU A 149 3.63 -11.36 -15.82
CA LEU A 149 2.88 -10.10 -15.81
C LEU A 149 2.71 -9.50 -17.22
N VAL A 150 3.72 -9.61 -18.08
CA VAL A 150 3.63 -9.20 -19.50
C VAL A 150 2.64 -10.09 -20.25
N LYS A 151 2.71 -11.43 -20.08
CA LYS A 151 1.77 -12.38 -20.68
C LYS A 151 0.34 -12.13 -20.24
N SER A 152 0.13 -11.75 -18.97
CA SER A 152 -1.19 -11.39 -18.43
C SER A 152 -1.66 -9.98 -18.83
N SER A 153 -0.91 -9.28 -19.66
CA SER A 153 -1.24 -7.93 -20.16
C SER A 153 -1.41 -6.87 -19.06
N VAL A 154 -0.79 -7.06 -17.89
CA VAL A 154 -0.83 -6.14 -16.75
C VAL A 154 0.22 -5.05 -16.85
N ILE A 155 1.36 -5.42 -17.44
CA ILE A 155 2.48 -4.53 -17.69
C ILE A 155 2.93 -4.66 -19.15
N LYS A 156 3.72 -3.70 -19.61
CA LYS A 156 4.43 -3.76 -20.89
C LYS A 156 5.92 -3.51 -20.69
N LYS A 157 6.73 -4.07 -21.58
CA LYS A 157 8.16 -3.80 -21.66
C LYS A 157 8.42 -2.78 -22.76
N ASN A 158 9.19 -1.74 -22.47
CA ASN A 158 9.57 -0.73 -23.47
C ASN A 158 10.88 -1.11 -24.20
N LYS A 159 11.30 -0.26 -25.16
CA LYS A 159 12.53 -0.45 -25.94
C LYS A 159 13.80 -0.41 -25.06
N ASN A 160 13.77 0.29 -23.94
CA ASN A 160 14.88 0.40 -22.99
C ASN A 160 14.92 -0.75 -21.97
N LEU A 161 14.20 -1.84 -22.22
CA LEU A 161 14.08 -3.00 -21.33
C LEU A 161 13.47 -2.69 -19.96
N GLU A 162 12.76 -1.57 -19.82
CA GLU A 162 12.04 -1.18 -18.61
C GLU A 162 10.59 -1.65 -18.66
N TYR A 163 9.99 -1.86 -17.49
CA TYR A 163 8.62 -2.30 -17.33
C TYR A 163 7.74 -1.15 -16.86
N GLN A 164 6.56 -1.06 -17.44
CA GLN A 164 5.58 0.01 -17.22
C GLN A 164 4.19 -0.59 -17.04
N MET A 165 3.32 0.12 -16.31
CA MET A 165 1.91 -0.24 -16.20
C MET A 165 1.23 -0.23 -17.57
N ARG A 166 0.20 -1.08 -17.71
CA ARG A 166 -0.67 -1.12 -18.88
C ARG A 166 -2.11 -0.88 -18.44
N SER A 167 -2.85 -0.04 -19.17
CA SER A 167 -4.23 0.34 -18.82
C SER A 167 -5.30 -0.65 -19.26
N SER A 168 -4.96 -1.60 -20.16
CA SER A 168 -5.93 -2.50 -20.77
C SER A 168 -5.72 -3.96 -20.38
N GLY A 169 -6.80 -4.69 -20.16
CA GLY A 169 -6.79 -6.13 -19.92
C GLY A 169 -7.77 -6.58 -18.83
N LYS A 170 -8.21 -7.84 -18.88
CA LYS A 170 -9.15 -8.42 -17.92
C LYS A 170 -8.61 -8.34 -16.49
N MET A 171 -7.34 -8.66 -16.31
CA MET A 171 -6.69 -8.64 -14.98
C MET A 171 -6.57 -7.21 -14.41
N ASN A 172 -6.43 -6.19 -15.26
CA ASN A 172 -6.40 -4.79 -14.79
C ASN A 172 -7.74 -4.36 -14.18
N LYS A 173 -8.86 -4.83 -14.73
CA LYS A 173 -10.19 -4.58 -14.15
C LYS A 173 -10.33 -5.23 -12.78
N GLU A 174 -9.81 -6.44 -12.60
CA GLU A 174 -9.80 -7.14 -11.33
C GLU A 174 -8.92 -6.42 -10.29
N ILE A 175 -7.73 -5.99 -10.69
CA ILE A 175 -6.83 -5.19 -9.83
C ILE A 175 -7.53 -3.88 -9.41
N GLY A 176 -8.22 -3.19 -10.31
CA GLY A 176 -9.01 -2.00 -10.00
C GLY A 176 -10.11 -2.27 -8.97
N LYS A 177 -10.88 -3.34 -9.13
CA LYS A 177 -11.88 -3.77 -8.13
C LYS A 177 -11.25 -4.07 -6.77
N ASN A 178 -10.14 -4.78 -6.75
CA ASN A 178 -9.41 -5.10 -5.52
C ASN A 178 -8.85 -3.85 -4.85
N PHE A 179 -8.43 -2.86 -5.63
CA PHE A 179 -8.02 -1.57 -5.11
C PHE A 179 -9.15 -0.90 -4.31
N MET A 180 -10.35 -0.83 -4.90
CA MET A 180 -11.53 -0.27 -4.23
C MET A 180 -11.89 -1.01 -2.94
N LEU A 181 -11.94 -2.35 -2.99
CA LEU A 181 -12.20 -3.17 -1.81
C LEU A 181 -11.15 -2.95 -0.72
N ASN A 182 -9.88 -2.83 -1.08
CA ASN A 182 -8.82 -2.57 -0.11
C ASN A 182 -8.97 -1.20 0.57
N GLN A 183 -9.43 -0.16 -0.15
CA GLN A 183 -9.70 1.14 0.46
C GLN A 183 -10.83 1.06 1.49
N ASN A 184 -11.88 0.30 1.21
CA ASN A 184 -12.97 0.07 2.17
C ASN A 184 -12.45 -0.59 3.46
N TYR A 185 -11.64 -1.65 3.36
CA TYR A 185 -11.06 -2.29 4.54
C TYR A 185 -10.10 -1.37 5.32
N VAL A 186 -9.37 -0.50 4.63
CA VAL A 186 -8.55 0.53 5.29
C VAL A 186 -9.44 1.53 6.03
N ALA A 187 -10.53 1.98 5.41
CA ALA A 187 -11.49 2.89 6.04
C ALA A 187 -12.13 2.25 7.28
N GLU A 188 -12.62 1.01 7.18
CA GLU A 188 -13.16 0.25 8.33
C GLU A 188 -12.14 0.12 9.46
N PHE A 189 -10.89 -0.26 9.13
CA PHE A 189 -9.82 -0.37 10.11
C PHE A 189 -9.58 0.95 10.86
N LEU A 190 -9.49 2.06 10.12
CA LEU A 190 -9.28 3.37 10.72
C LEU A 190 -10.45 3.79 11.59
N THR A 191 -11.68 3.61 11.10
CA THR A 191 -12.91 3.91 11.88
C THR A 191 -12.93 3.11 13.17
N ASP A 192 -12.70 1.80 13.11
CA ASP A 192 -12.65 0.92 14.29
C ASP A 192 -11.59 1.37 15.31
N ILE A 193 -10.42 1.81 14.85
CA ILE A 193 -9.34 2.30 15.73
C ILE A 193 -9.75 3.62 16.39
N PHE A 194 -10.29 4.55 15.63
CA PHE A 194 -10.68 5.86 16.16
C PHE A 194 -11.86 5.76 17.11
N ASP A 195 -12.88 4.97 16.80
CA ASP A 195 -14.00 4.72 17.71
C ASP A 195 -13.52 4.09 19.01
N TYR A 196 -12.58 3.15 18.93
CA TYR A 196 -12.01 2.54 20.12
C TYR A 196 -11.17 3.53 20.94
N MET A 197 -10.37 4.38 20.29
CA MET A 197 -9.64 5.46 20.98
C MET A 197 -10.59 6.40 21.73
N LYS A 198 -11.66 6.83 21.06
CA LYS A 198 -12.67 7.74 21.63
C LYS A 198 -13.40 7.12 22.84
N ASN A 199 -13.77 5.84 22.75
CA ASN A 199 -14.59 5.15 23.74
C ASN A 199 -13.78 4.49 24.88
N SER A 200 -12.46 4.40 24.77
CA SER A 200 -11.62 3.68 25.73
C SER A 200 -11.18 4.48 26.96
N ASN A 201 -11.69 5.71 27.16
CA ASN A 201 -11.20 6.65 28.19
C ASN A 201 -9.66 6.84 28.15
N PHE A 202 -9.07 6.66 26.99
CA PHE A 202 -7.66 6.95 26.79
C PHE A 202 -7.52 8.48 26.79
N LYS A 203 -7.02 9.01 27.91
CA LYS A 203 -6.70 10.45 27.99
C LYS A 203 -5.49 10.71 27.10
N ILE A 204 -5.70 11.51 26.09
CA ILE A 204 -4.67 12.07 25.20
C ILE A 204 -3.82 13.08 25.99
#